data_00f32755d53e067ce5a3f0a8c90293b3
#
_entry.id   00f32755d53e067ce5a3f0a8c90293b3
#
_cell.length_a   1.000
_cell.length_b   1.000
_cell.length_c   1.000
_cell.angle_alpha   90.00
_cell.angle_beta   90.00
_cell.angle_gamma   90.00
#
_symmetry.space_group_name_H-M   'P 1'
#
loop_
_entity.id
_entity.type
_entity.pdbx_description
1 polymer ?
#
loop_
_entity_poly.entity_id
_entity_poly.type
_entity_poly.pdbx_seq_one_letter_code
_entity_poly.pdbx_strand_id
1 'polypeptide(L)'
;MMDQLARRLRVMIAAIAGWLAAASFAAPPPHIVYILADDLGWKDVGYHGGEARTPHLDRLAQAGARLERFYVLPNSTPTRAALMTGRYPMRYGLQTLSIQPWSTFGVAGDERLLPQALREAGYRTAALGEWRLGHARSEFWPTRRGFDYFYGSLAAVFDRFRKTDAIGQADWRRGERQTAEDGYATMLVAREAAAVVARHDSSRPLFLYVAFPAPSAPLQAPREYLDRYRDVTEQERRTYYAMVSALDDAVGTIVSALDKKGLWENTVLVFHSDNGGAVRNKYPTGDGDVPRKVADNGPFANGRGALHEGAIRVVALAAGPGRIEPGVVTERIHVTDLYPTLLALAGARLDRESQVKPLDGMDVWDAIAQGKPGPRKELLVNVEEFRGALITGNWKLIVYAPLPARYELYNIQDDPSEEDNRAEREPLRVQEMLARLNEYAWEMAPSLYLADLARARKHDAPVFWGENPVRP
;
A
#
# COMPACT_ATOMS: atom_id res chain seq x y z
N MET A 1 -18.62 -29.48 -62.72
CA MET A 1 -17.38 -28.76 -62.38
C MET A 1 -17.67 -27.44 -61.68
N MET A 2 -18.63 -26.62 -62.16
CA MET A 2 -18.98 -25.31 -61.55
C MET A 2 -19.61 -25.45 -60.16
N ASP A 3 -20.43 -26.44 -59.85
CA ASP A 3 -21.07 -26.62 -58.54
C ASP A 3 -20.09 -27.00 -57.40
N GLN A 4 -19.03 -27.72 -57.72
CA GLN A 4 -17.99 -28.04 -56.75
C GLN A 4 -17.11 -26.83 -56.38
N LEU A 5 -16.88 -25.95 -57.38
CA LEU A 5 -16.15 -24.70 -57.14
C LEU A 5 -16.95 -23.74 -56.24
N ALA A 6 -18.28 -23.61 -56.50
CA ALA A 6 -19.17 -22.76 -55.70
C ALA A 6 -19.31 -23.24 -54.23
N ARG A 7 -19.32 -24.60 -54.01
CA ARG A 7 -19.32 -25.15 -52.64
C ARG A 7 -18.00 -24.91 -51.93
N ARG A 8 -16.85 -25.05 -52.57
CA ARG A 8 -15.54 -24.77 -51.98
C ARG A 8 -15.38 -23.28 -51.66
N LEU A 9 -15.86 -22.39 -52.49
CA LEU A 9 -15.83 -20.93 -52.26
C LEU A 9 -16.73 -20.54 -51.06
N ARG A 10 -17.94 -21.12 -50.93
CA ARG A 10 -18.82 -20.89 -49.76
C ARG A 10 -18.23 -21.40 -48.45
N VAL A 11 -17.55 -22.58 -48.45
CA VAL A 11 -16.87 -23.10 -47.27
C VAL A 11 -15.66 -22.24 -46.90
N MET A 12 -14.91 -21.72 -47.85
CA MET A 12 -13.77 -20.83 -47.60
C MET A 12 -14.21 -19.45 -47.07
N ILE A 13 -15.32 -18.89 -47.59
CA ILE A 13 -15.89 -17.63 -47.09
C ILE A 13 -16.46 -17.80 -45.68
N ALA A 14 -17.11 -18.93 -45.41
CA ALA A 14 -17.60 -19.25 -44.04
C ALA A 14 -16.45 -19.48 -43.04
N ALA A 15 -15.34 -20.07 -43.47
CA ALA A 15 -14.14 -20.24 -42.65
C ALA A 15 -13.44 -18.91 -42.36
N ILE A 16 -13.35 -18.00 -43.34
CA ILE A 16 -12.77 -16.67 -43.16
C ILE A 16 -13.68 -15.78 -42.29
N ALA A 17 -15.01 -15.86 -42.46
CA ALA A 17 -15.98 -15.17 -41.60
C ALA A 17 -15.94 -15.72 -40.16
N GLY A 18 -15.75 -17.03 -39.97
CA GLY A 18 -15.55 -17.65 -38.67
C GLY A 18 -14.23 -17.22 -37.98
N TRP A 19 -13.17 -17.01 -38.77
CA TRP A 19 -11.89 -16.49 -38.22
C TRP A 19 -11.96 -14.99 -37.86
N LEU A 20 -12.71 -14.21 -38.58
CA LEU A 20 -12.93 -12.76 -38.28
C LEU A 20 -13.89 -12.55 -37.08
N ALA A 21 -14.79 -13.52 -36.81
CA ALA A 21 -15.69 -13.47 -35.64
C ALA A 21 -15.03 -13.95 -34.34
N ALA A 22 -13.85 -14.58 -34.39
CA ALA A 22 -13.12 -15.09 -33.23
C ALA A 22 -11.99 -14.16 -32.77
N ALA A 23 -11.86 -12.97 -33.31
CA ALA A 23 -11.12 -11.90 -32.64
C ALA A 23 -12.00 -11.39 -31.50
N SER A 24 -12.02 -12.16 -30.40
CA SER A 24 -12.48 -11.68 -29.09
C SER A 24 -11.62 -10.44 -28.82
N PHE A 25 -12.17 -9.24 -29.03
CA PHE A 25 -11.54 -8.02 -28.56
C PHE A 25 -11.49 -8.14 -27.05
N ALA A 26 -10.38 -8.65 -26.52
CA ALA A 26 -10.11 -8.56 -25.09
C ALA A 26 -10.30 -7.09 -24.72
N ALA A 27 -11.14 -6.84 -23.71
CA ALA A 27 -11.36 -5.48 -23.24
C ALA A 27 -9.98 -4.82 -22.99
N PRO A 28 -9.79 -3.56 -23.36
CA PRO A 28 -8.50 -2.90 -23.16
C PRO A 28 -8.10 -2.97 -21.68
N PRO A 29 -6.80 -3.14 -21.38
CA PRO A 29 -6.34 -3.16 -20.01
C PRO A 29 -6.81 -1.90 -19.28
N PRO A 30 -7.30 -2.02 -18.02
CA PRO A 30 -7.80 -0.86 -17.28
C PRO A 30 -6.69 0.10 -16.91
N HIS A 31 -7.03 1.37 -16.74
CA HIS A 31 -6.21 2.27 -15.94
C HIS A 31 -6.19 1.78 -14.49
N ILE A 32 -5.05 1.85 -13.86
CA ILE A 32 -4.87 1.44 -12.46
C ILE A 32 -4.52 2.69 -11.64
N VAL A 33 -5.40 3.07 -10.72
CA VAL A 33 -5.18 4.16 -9.78
C VAL A 33 -5.03 3.56 -8.39
N TYR A 34 -3.83 3.68 -7.85
CA TYR A 34 -3.48 3.11 -6.55
C TYR A 34 -3.25 4.22 -5.54
N ILE A 35 -4.10 4.34 -4.54
CA ILE A 35 -4.07 5.41 -3.53
C ILE A 35 -3.73 4.82 -2.17
N LEU A 36 -2.72 5.39 -1.54
CA LEU A 36 -2.22 4.99 -0.24
C LEU A 36 -2.35 6.14 0.76
N ALA A 37 -3.00 5.89 1.90
CA ALA A 37 -2.99 6.74 3.07
C ALA A 37 -1.84 6.34 4.01
N ASP A 38 -1.38 7.24 4.87
CA ASP A 38 -0.32 7.03 5.85
C ASP A 38 -0.90 7.14 7.26
N ASP A 39 -0.91 6.07 8.05
CA ASP A 39 -1.43 5.99 9.43
C ASP A 39 -2.95 6.25 9.56
N LEU A 40 -3.78 5.87 8.60
CA LEU A 40 -5.23 5.98 8.71
C LEU A 40 -5.82 4.86 9.57
N GLY A 41 -6.50 5.21 10.65
CA GLY A 41 -7.14 4.24 11.52
C GLY A 41 -8.34 3.55 10.87
N TRP A 42 -8.58 2.28 11.23
CA TRP A 42 -9.69 1.48 10.71
C TRP A 42 -11.05 2.17 10.84
N LYS A 43 -11.32 2.72 12.01
CA LYS A 43 -12.62 3.37 12.31
C LYS A 43 -12.66 4.85 11.93
N ASP A 44 -11.64 5.40 11.31
CA ASP A 44 -11.56 6.83 11.00
C ASP A 44 -12.18 7.20 9.64
N VAL A 45 -12.96 6.30 9.04
CA VAL A 45 -13.74 6.53 7.81
C VAL A 45 -15.23 6.35 8.06
N GLY A 46 -16.06 7.11 7.32
CA GLY A 46 -17.52 7.13 7.53
C GLY A 46 -18.17 5.76 7.38
N TYR A 47 -17.79 4.97 6.38
CA TYR A 47 -18.35 3.63 6.16
C TYR A 47 -18.01 2.59 7.24
N HIS A 48 -17.06 2.88 8.14
CA HIS A 48 -16.82 2.12 9.37
C HIS A 48 -17.37 2.81 10.64
N GLY A 49 -18.17 3.87 10.47
CA GLY A 49 -18.80 4.60 11.57
C GLY A 49 -17.89 5.62 12.27
N GLY A 50 -16.85 6.08 11.58
CA GLY A 50 -15.94 7.12 12.05
C GLY A 50 -16.57 8.51 12.09
N GLU A 51 -15.99 9.38 12.91
CA GLU A 51 -16.44 10.77 13.07
C GLU A 51 -15.81 11.72 12.03
N ALA A 52 -14.72 11.32 11.41
CA ALA A 52 -14.12 12.09 10.32
C ALA A 52 -15.02 12.02 9.06
N ARG A 53 -15.18 13.17 8.39
CA ARG A 53 -16.05 13.26 7.21
C ARG A 53 -15.29 12.76 5.99
N THR A 54 -15.76 11.63 5.41
CA THR A 54 -15.15 10.96 4.27
C THR A 54 -16.14 10.63 3.14
N PRO A 55 -16.93 11.61 2.65
CA PRO A 55 -18.01 11.34 1.69
C PRO A 55 -17.53 10.78 0.35
N HIS A 56 -16.28 11.04 -0.07
CA HIS A 56 -15.75 10.49 -1.32
C HIS A 56 -15.33 9.03 -1.15
N LEU A 57 -14.67 8.67 -0.06
CA LEU A 57 -14.34 7.29 0.28
C LEU A 57 -15.60 6.47 0.53
N ASP A 58 -16.59 7.05 1.23
CA ASP A 58 -17.88 6.38 1.50
C ASP A 58 -18.62 6.03 0.21
N ARG A 59 -18.62 6.94 -0.77
CA ARG A 59 -19.21 6.67 -2.10
C ARG A 59 -18.46 5.59 -2.86
N LEU A 60 -17.13 5.61 -2.84
CA LEU A 60 -16.31 4.57 -3.45
C LEU A 60 -16.56 3.20 -2.79
N ALA A 61 -16.64 3.16 -1.46
CA ALA A 61 -16.95 1.96 -0.70
C ALA A 61 -18.37 1.41 -0.98
N GLN A 62 -19.33 2.29 -1.23
CA GLN A 62 -20.69 1.92 -1.60
C GLN A 62 -20.78 1.41 -3.04
N ALA A 63 -20.01 2.00 -3.96
CA ALA A 63 -20.01 1.66 -5.39
C ALA A 63 -19.05 0.53 -5.77
N GLY A 64 -18.22 0.08 -4.84
CA GLY A 64 -17.19 -0.93 -5.05
C GLY A 64 -17.14 -1.98 -3.94
N ALA A 65 -16.01 -2.64 -3.81
CA ALA A 65 -15.76 -3.67 -2.81
C ALA A 65 -15.07 -3.08 -1.56
N ARG A 66 -15.66 -3.26 -0.38
CA ARG A 66 -15.01 -3.02 0.90
C ARG A 66 -14.19 -4.25 1.27
N LEU A 67 -12.88 -4.10 1.42
CA LEU A 67 -11.97 -5.20 1.69
C LEU A 67 -11.75 -5.32 3.21
N GLU A 68 -12.68 -5.99 3.90
CA GLU A 68 -12.73 -6.01 5.37
C GLU A 68 -11.61 -6.81 6.05
N ARG A 69 -10.87 -7.63 5.28
CA ARG A 69 -9.71 -8.39 5.73
C ARG A 69 -8.49 -8.12 4.85
N PHE A 70 -8.21 -6.85 4.63
CA PHE A 70 -7.02 -6.42 3.92
C PHE A 70 -5.87 -6.21 4.91
N TYR A 71 -4.79 -6.94 4.69
CA TYR A 71 -3.65 -7.00 5.59
C TYR A 71 -2.41 -6.36 4.96
N VAL A 72 -1.70 -5.62 5.78
CA VAL A 72 -0.43 -4.95 5.45
C VAL A 72 0.64 -5.30 6.49
N LEU A 73 1.83 -4.73 6.36
CA LEU A 73 2.85 -4.85 7.39
C LEU A 73 2.71 -3.72 8.44
N PRO A 74 3.34 -3.87 9.62
CA PRO A 74 3.14 -2.95 10.74
C PRO A 74 3.60 -1.51 10.51
N ASN A 75 4.44 -1.27 9.50
CA ASN A 75 5.09 0.01 9.22
C ASN A 75 5.07 0.37 7.73
N SER A 76 5.22 1.66 7.44
CA SER A 76 5.09 2.26 6.11
C SER A 76 6.06 1.70 5.06
N THR A 77 7.39 1.68 5.33
CA THR A 77 8.37 1.17 4.36
C THR A 77 8.18 -0.32 4.07
N PRO A 78 8.03 -1.22 5.06
CA PRO A 78 7.76 -2.63 4.79
C PRO A 78 6.52 -2.84 3.91
N THR A 79 5.41 -2.16 4.21
CA THR A 79 4.18 -2.27 3.40
C THR A 79 4.37 -1.81 1.96
N ARG A 80 4.98 -0.64 1.77
CA ARG A 80 5.24 -0.09 0.43
C ARG A 80 6.21 -0.97 -0.36
N ALA A 81 7.22 -1.54 0.30
CA ALA A 81 8.15 -2.49 -0.30
C ALA A 81 7.45 -3.80 -0.70
N ALA A 82 6.61 -4.36 0.17
CA ALA A 82 5.81 -5.54 -0.12
C ALA A 82 4.86 -5.34 -1.32
N LEU A 83 4.18 -4.19 -1.38
CA LEU A 83 3.35 -3.81 -2.53
C LEU A 83 4.15 -3.78 -3.82
N MET A 84 5.28 -3.10 -3.80
CA MET A 84 6.08 -2.86 -5.01
C MET A 84 6.81 -4.10 -5.52
N THR A 85 7.11 -5.08 -4.66
CA THR A 85 7.86 -6.28 -5.02
C THR A 85 7.00 -7.54 -5.15
N GLY A 86 5.81 -7.56 -4.52
CA GLY A 86 5.00 -8.78 -4.37
C GLY A 86 5.63 -9.82 -3.43
N ARG A 87 6.62 -9.41 -2.63
CA ARG A 87 7.42 -10.28 -1.75
C ARG A 87 7.43 -9.78 -0.32
N TYR A 88 7.58 -10.68 0.63
CA TYR A 88 7.74 -10.30 2.03
C TYR A 88 9.07 -9.54 2.23
N PRO A 89 9.05 -8.34 2.86
CA PRO A 89 10.24 -7.51 3.04
C PRO A 89 11.37 -8.16 3.85
N MET A 90 11.06 -9.14 4.67
CA MET A 90 12.04 -9.92 5.43
C MET A 90 13.02 -10.68 4.51
N ARG A 91 12.65 -10.96 3.25
CA ARG A 91 13.51 -11.63 2.27
C ARG A 91 14.65 -10.77 1.75
N TYR A 92 14.58 -9.44 1.96
CA TYR A 92 15.58 -8.48 1.46
C TYR A 92 15.89 -7.35 2.45
N GLY A 93 15.64 -7.58 3.75
CA GLY A 93 16.14 -6.74 4.84
C GLY A 93 15.31 -5.50 5.16
N LEU A 94 14.07 -5.35 4.63
CA LEU A 94 13.20 -4.19 4.86
C LEU A 94 12.01 -4.48 5.80
N GLN A 95 12.16 -5.45 6.71
CA GLN A 95 11.07 -5.92 7.58
C GLN A 95 10.84 -5.07 8.84
N THR A 96 11.80 -4.24 9.27
CA THR A 96 11.79 -3.69 10.63
C THR A 96 11.04 -2.35 10.73
N LEU A 97 11.66 -1.25 10.38
CA LEU A 97 11.10 0.10 10.47
C LEU A 97 11.20 0.86 9.15
N SER A 98 10.56 2.03 9.11
CA SER A 98 10.66 2.93 7.98
C SER A 98 12.08 3.46 7.78
N ILE A 99 12.46 3.68 6.52
CA ILE A 99 13.74 4.28 6.16
C ILE A 99 13.83 5.68 6.74
N GLN A 100 14.87 5.93 7.52
CA GLN A 100 15.09 7.19 8.21
C GLN A 100 15.91 8.16 7.35
N PRO A 101 15.89 9.49 7.63
CA PRO A 101 16.64 10.48 6.85
C PRO A 101 18.16 10.18 6.75
N TRP A 102 18.73 9.55 7.76
CA TRP A 102 20.15 9.14 7.77
C TRP A 102 20.43 7.78 7.13
N SER A 103 19.41 7.09 6.66
CA SER A 103 19.58 5.75 6.08
C SER A 103 20.21 5.82 4.70
N THR A 104 21.12 4.87 4.43
CA THR A 104 21.87 4.79 3.17
C THR A 104 21.36 3.72 2.22
N PHE A 105 20.35 2.95 2.63
CA PHE A 105 19.77 1.85 1.88
C PHE A 105 18.42 2.21 1.24
N GLY A 106 17.95 1.36 0.37
CA GLY A 106 16.61 1.35 -0.26
C GLY A 106 16.26 -0.05 -0.71
N VAL A 107 15.16 -0.19 -1.44
CA VAL A 107 14.81 -1.48 -2.06
C VAL A 107 15.92 -1.89 -3.01
N ALA A 108 16.43 -3.10 -2.83
CA ALA A 108 17.54 -3.63 -3.61
C ALA A 108 17.28 -3.56 -5.12
N GLY A 109 18.33 -3.28 -5.90
CA GLY A 109 18.22 -3.08 -7.35
C GLY A 109 17.78 -4.32 -8.12
N ASP A 110 18.03 -5.51 -7.56
CA ASP A 110 17.66 -6.82 -8.09
C ASP A 110 16.21 -7.25 -7.74
N GLU A 111 15.47 -6.45 -6.95
CA GLU A 111 14.02 -6.60 -6.79
C GLU A 111 13.30 -5.90 -7.96
N ARG A 112 12.50 -6.64 -8.73
CA ARG A 112 11.68 -6.09 -9.81
C ARG A 112 10.42 -5.45 -9.23
N LEU A 113 10.28 -4.15 -9.41
CA LEU A 113 9.14 -3.40 -8.88
C LEU A 113 7.92 -3.44 -9.82
N LEU A 114 6.74 -3.35 -9.25
CA LEU A 114 5.45 -3.32 -9.97
C LEU A 114 5.42 -2.31 -11.13
N PRO A 115 5.88 -1.05 -10.99
CA PRO A 115 5.87 -0.11 -12.11
C PRO A 115 6.82 -0.52 -13.24
N GLN A 116 7.92 -1.23 -12.97
CA GLN A 116 8.79 -1.77 -14.02
C GLN A 116 8.02 -2.81 -14.86
N ALA A 117 7.34 -3.74 -14.21
CA ALA A 117 6.55 -4.77 -14.86
C ALA A 117 5.35 -4.19 -15.63
N LEU A 118 4.64 -3.23 -15.06
CA LEU A 118 3.52 -2.55 -15.74
C LEU A 118 4.00 -1.70 -16.93
N ARG A 119 5.15 -1.04 -16.84
CA ARG A 119 5.74 -0.31 -17.96
C ARG A 119 6.08 -1.23 -19.14
N GLU A 120 6.61 -2.42 -18.86
CA GLU A 120 6.85 -3.45 -19.86
C GLU A 120 5.55 -3.96 -20.50
N ALA A 121 4.45 -3.98 -19.73
CA ALA A 121 3.10 -4.26 -20.22
C ALA A 121 2.44 -3.07 -20.98
N GLY A 122 3.18 -1.99 -21.26
CA GLY A 122 2.73 -0.85 -22.04
C GLY A 122 2.10 0.30 -21.26
N TYR A 123 2.02 0.21 -19.94
CA TYR A 123 1.50 1.29 -19.12
C TYR A 123 2.37 2.54 -19.12
N ARG A 124 1.74 3.70 -19.10
CA ARG A 124 2.37 4.92 -18.60
C ARG A 124 2.34 4.92 -17.09
N THR A 125 3.45 5.22 -16.41
CA THR A 125 3.58 5.07 -14.98
C THR A 125 3.91 6.39 -14.30
N ALA A 126 3.18 6.75 -13.23
CA ALA A 126 3.42 7.95 -12.46
C ALA A 126 3.33 7.67 -10.96
N ALA A 127 4.28 8.21 -10.17
CA ALA A 127 4.26 8.19 -8.72
C ALA A 127 4.15 9.60 -8.15
N LEU A 128 3.26 9.77 -7.18
CA LEU A 128 2.97 11.06 -6.55
C LEU A 128 2.90 10.90 -5.03
N GLY A 129 3.43 11.88 -4.29
CA GLY A 129 3.46 11.86 -2.83
C GLY A 129 4.74 11.22 -2.28
N GLU A 130 4.64 10.46 -1.20
CA GLU A 130 5.79 9.90 -0.49
C GLU A 130 6.27 8.58 -1.09
N TRP A 131 7.57 8.51 -1.41
CA TRP A 131 8.18 7.29 -1.91
C TRP A 131 8.54 6.29 -0.81
N ARG A 132 9.39 6.69 0.14
CA ARG A 132 9.85 5.92 1.31
C ARG A 132 10.53 4.58 1.03
N LEU A 133 11.05 4.37 -0.18
CA LEU A 133 11.74 3.13 -0.57
C LEU A 133 13.23 3.32 -0.90
N GLY A 134 13.78 4.44 -0.44
CA GLY A 134 15.18 4.82 -0.58
C GLY A 134 15.36 6.20 -1.21
N HIS A 135 16.21 7.02 -0.60
CA HIS A 135 16.47 8.41 -0.99
C HIS A 135 17.96 8.69 -1.18
N ALA A 136 18.81 7.98 -0.45
CA ALA A 136 20.24 8.28 -0.34
C ALA A 136 20.99 8.19 -1.67
N ARG A 137 20.58 7.31 -2.59
CA ARG A 137 21.18 7.14 -3.91
C ARG A 137 20.12 7.21 -5.00
N SER A 138 20.46 7.80 -6.14
CA SER A 138 19.53 8.00 -7.25
C SER A 138 18.95 6.68 -7.82
N GLU A 139 19.69 5.58 -7.70
CA GLU A 139 19.23 4.25 -8.13
C GLU A 139 17.98 3.76 -7.40
N PHE A 140 17.70 4.30 -6.19
CA PHE A 140 16.49 3.98 -5.43
C PHE A 140 15.29 4.86 -5.80
N TRP A 141 15.48 5.93 -6.56
CA TRP A 141 14.43 6.91 -6.82
C TRP A 141 13.36 6.37 -7.77
N PRO A 142 12.12 6.84 -7.65
CA PRO A 142 10.99 6.33 -8.45
C PRO A 142 11.26 6.30 -9.95
N THR A 143 11.90 7.35 -10.49
CA THR A 143 12.22 7.48 -11.92
C THR A 143 13.24 6.45 -12.41
N ARG A 144 14.06 5.90 -11.51
CA ARG A 144 15.01 4.81 -11.79
C ARG A 144 14.43 3.43 -11.51
N ARG A 145 13.24 3.40 -10.89
CA ARG A 145 12.57 2.18 -10.45
C ARG A 145 11.23 1.94 -11.16
N GLY A 146 11.12 2.42 -12.42
CA GLY A 146 10.03 2.07 -13.32
C GLY A 146 8.92 3.11 -13.46
N PHE A 147 8.99 4.25 -12.76
CA PHE A 147 8.06 5.35 -12.99
C PHE A 147 8.59 6.32 -14.04
N ASP A 148 7.75 6.66 -15.02
CA ASP A 148 8.05 7.67 -16.04
C ASP A 148 7.97 9.10 -15.50
N TYR A 149 7.22 9.28 -14.40
CA TYR A 149 7.02 10.57 -13.75
C TYR A 149 6.98 10.43 -12.24
N PHE A 150 7.56 11.42 -11.54
CA PHE A 150 7.52 11.52 -10.10
C PHE A 150 7.23 12.95 -9.66
N TYR A 151 6.37 13.12 -8.62
CA TYR A 151 6.16 14.39 -7.94
C TYR A 151 5.89 14.14 -6.46
N GLY A 152 6.71 14.71 -5.57
CA GLY A 152 6.57 14.53 -4.14
C GLY A 152 7.89 14.44 -3.40
N SER A 153 7.92 13.65 -2.33
CA SER A 153 9.03 13.48 -1.41
C SER A 153 9.63 12.08 -1.54
N LEU A 154 10.95 11.97 -1.50
CA LEU A 154 11.64 10.67 -1.45
C LEU A 154 11.58 10.02 -0.06
N ALA A 155 11.57 10.83 0.99
CA ALA A 155 11.43 10.43 2.38
C ALA A 155 10.01 10.72 2.90
N ALA A 156 9.83 10.73 4.22
CA ALA A 156 8.62 11.18 4.87
C ALA A 156 8.52 12.70 4.86
N VAL A 157 7.35 13.25 4.53
CA VAL A 157 7.07 14.68 4.65
C VAL A 157 6.77 15.01 6.11
N PHE A 158 7.70 15.62 6.81
CA PHE A 158 7.54 15.96 8.22
C PHE A 158 6.83 17.31 8.43
N ASP A 159 7.11 18.33 7.61
CA ASP A 159 6.32 19.57 7.59
C ASP A 159 5.46 19.62 6.32
N ARG A 160 4.13 19.55 6.48
CA ARG A 160 3.16 19.48 5.37
C ARG A 160 3.06 20.76 4.55
N PHE A 161 3.48 21.89 5.10
CA PHE A 161 3.47 23.18 4.41
C PHE A 161 4.83 23.55 3.81
N ARG A 162 5.94 23.26 4.53
CA ARG A 162 7.30 23.51 4.05
C ARG A 162 7.87 22.36 3.22
N LYS A 163 7.28 21.15 3.31
CA LYS A 163 7.74 19.92 2.63
C LYS A 163 9.18 19.59 3.00
N THR A 164 9.47 19.62 4.30
CA THR A 164 10.74 19.18 4.85
C THR A 164 10.64 17.79 5.45
N ASP A 165 11.79 17.13 5.57
CA ASP A 165 11.92 15.87 6.32
C ASP A 165 12.01 16.12 7.84
N ALA A 166 12.21 15.05 8.62
CA ALA A 166 12.29 15.10 10.08
C ALA A 166 13.47 15.91 10.64
N ILE A 167 14.50 16.19 9.82
CA ILE A 167 15.66 17.01 10.19
C ILE A 167 15.62 18.41 9.55
N GLY A 168 14.47 18.79 8.96
CA GLY A 168 14.24 20.13 8.40
C GLY A 168 14.79 20.34 7.00
N GLN A 169 15.27 19.32 6.31
CA GLN A 169 15.75 19.46 4.93
C GLN A 169 14.58 19.43 3.94
N ALA A 170 14.64 20.29 2.93
CA ALA A 170 13.63 20.36 1.90
C ALA A 170 13.67 19.07 1.03
N ASP A 171 12.55 18.37 0.96
CA ASP A 171 12.38 17.16 0.17
C ASP A 171 11.08 17.20 -0.64
N TRP A 172 11.08 18.04 -1.66
CA TRP A 172 9.98 18.09 -2.62
C TRP A 172 10.54 18.15 -4.03
N ARG A 173 10.07 17.28 -4.91
CA ARG A 173 10.66 17.07 -6.22
C ARG A 173 9.61 16.99 -7.32
N ARG A 174 10.05 17.40 -8.51
CA ARG A 174 9.36 17.15 -9.78
C ARG A 174 10.33 16.42 -10.71
N GLY A 175 10.08 15.14 -10.96
CA GLY A 175 11.08 14.24 -11.51
C GLY A 175 12.26 14.10 -10.54
N GLU A 176 13.47 14.28 -11.01
CA GLU A 176 14.69 14.24 -10.20
C GLU A 176 15.11 15.62 -9.64
N ARG A 177 14.43 16.68 -10.04
CA ARG A 177 14.76 18.06 -9.62
C ARG A 177 14.03 18.43 -8.34
N GLN A 178 14.76 18.94 -7.37
CA GLN A 178 14.17 19.55 -6.20
C GLN A 178 13.39 20.81 -6.61
N THR A 179 12.24 21.02 -6.00
CA THR A 179 11.36 22.17 -6.26
C THR A 179 10.81 22.71 -4.94
N ALA A 180 10.54 23.99 -4.91
CA ALA A 180 9.78 24.63 -3.84
C ALA A 180 8.40 25.03 -4.41
N GLU A 181 7.36 24.72 -3.66
CA GLU A 181 5.99 25.02 -4.06
C GLU A 181 5.14 25.30 -2.81
N ASP A 182 4.42 26.43 -2.79
CA ASP A 182 3.55 26.78 -1.69
C ASP A 182 2.28 25.92 -1.67
N GLY A 183 1.78 25.65 -0.47
CA GLY A 183 0.54 24.92 -0.26
C GLY A 183 0.70 23.69 0.63
N TYR A 184 -0.42 23.08 0.96
CA TYR A 184 -0.50 21.90 1.79
C TYR A 184 -0.20 20.63 0.97
N ALA A 185 0.74 19.81 1.42
CA ALA A 185 1.29 18.67 0.66
C ALA A 185 0.21 17.74 0.08
N THR A 186 -0.80 17.37 0.87
CA THR A 186 -1.91 16.48 0.42
C THR A 186 -2.65 17.10 -0.78
N MET A 187 -2.95 18.40 -0.74
CA MET A 187 -3.66 19.08 -1.83
C MET A 187 -2.77 19.29 -3.06
N LEU A 188 -1.46 19.51 -2.86
CA LEU A 188 -0.49 19.58 -3.96
C LEU A 188 -0.41 18.25 -4.71
N VAL A 189 -0.34 17.13 -3.99
CA VAL A 189 -0.35 15.78 -4.57
C VAL A 189 -1.64 15.53 -5.36
N ALA A 190 -2.81 15.86 -4.80
CA ALA A 190 -4.09 15.68 -5.47
C ALA A 190 -4.20 16.51 -6.75
N ARG A 191 -3.76 17.78 -6.70
CA ARG A 191 -3.73 18.68 -7.88
C ARG A 191 -2.82 18.15 -8.97
N GLU A 192 -1.63 17.66 -8.62
CA GLU A 192 -0.70 17.09 -9.60
C GLU A 192 -1.24 15.77 -10.16
N ALA A 193 -1.90 14.93 -9.35
CA ALA A 193 -2.56 13.71 -9.82
C ALA A 193 -3.64 14.05 -10.87
N ALA A 194 -4.50 15.01 -10.58
CA ALA A 194 -5.50 15.50 -11.55
C ALA A 194 -4.85 16.05 -12.82
N ALA A 195 -3.73 16.76 -12.71
CA ALA A 195 -3.00 17.28 -13.86
C ALA A 195 -2.34 16.15 -14.69
N VAL A 196 -1.82 15.09 -14.05
CA VAL A 196 -1.31 13.88 -14.73
C VAL A 196 -2.43 13.23 -15.53
N VAL A 197 -3.60 13.01 -14.91
CA VAL A 197 -4.79 12.44 -15.56
C VAL A 197 -5.22 13.30 -16.75
N ALA A 198 -5.32 14.62 -16.59
CA ALA A 198 -5.77 15.53 -17.63
C ALA A 198 -4.83 15.52 -18.86
N ARG A 199 -3.51 15.39 -18.64
CA ARG A 199 -2.49 15.34 -19.71
C ARG A 199 -2.26 13.94 -20.28
N HIS A 200 -2.86 12.91 -19.66
CA HIS A 200 -2.62 11.54 -20.07
C HIS A 200 -3.10 11.24 -21.49
N ASP A 201 -2.27 10.54 -22.27
CA ASP A 201 -2.63 9.98 -23.57
C ASP A 201 -3.49 8.72 -23.38
N SER A 202 -4.80 8.85 -23.65
CA SER A 202 -5.78 7.78 -23.46
C SER A 202 -5.57 6.56 -24.37
N SER A 203 -4.65 6.61 -25.34
CA SER A 203 -4.30 5.46 -26.16
C SER A 203 -3.48 4.40 -25.41
N ARG A 204 -2.97 4.73 -24.24
CA ARG A 204 -2.18 3.84 -23.37
C ARG A 204 -2.85 3.70 -21.99
N PRO A 205 -2.77 2.55 -21.33
CA PRO A 205 -3.20 2.43 -19.96
C PRO A 205 -2.28 3.23 -19.00
N LEU A 206 -2.85 3.76 -17.92
CA LEU A 206 -2.16 4.51 -16.89
C LEU A 206 -2.03 3.69 -15.61
N PHE A 207 -0.83 3.63 -15.03
CA PHE A 207 -0.62 3.28 -13.64
C PHE A 207 -0.28 4.54 -12.84
N LEU A 208 -1.20 4.98 -11.99
CA LEU A 208 -1.06 6.16 -11.15
C LEU A 208 -0.97 5.72 -9.69
N TYR A 209 0.22 5.77 -9.10
CA TYR A 209 0.48 5.52 -7.68
C TYR A 209 0.49 6.84 -6.93
N VAL A 210 -0.42 7.00 -5.97
CA VAL A 210 -0.58 8.22 -5.17
C VAL A 210 -0.47 7.87 -3.69
N ALA A 211 0.65 8.21 -3.07
CA ALA A 211 0.92 7.94 -1.67
C ALA A 211 0.85 9.24 -0.86
N PHE A 212 -0.29 9.47 -0.24
CA PHE A 212 -0.51 10.66 0.56
C PHE A 212 0.25 10.62 1.89
N PRO A 213 0.80 11.77 2.37
CA PRO A 213 1.39 11.84 3.71
C PRO A 213 0.35 11.94 4.83
N ALA A 214 -0.94 12.07 4.50
CA ALA A 214 -2.04 12.19 5.44
C ALA A 214 -2.65 10.82 5.78
N PRO A 215 -3.17 10.64 7.01
CA PRO A 215 -3.19 11.58 8.13
C PRO A 215 -2.06 11.40 9.16
N SER A 216 -0.87 10.89 8.77
CA SER A 216 0.22 10.63 9.71
C SER A 216 0.75 11.90 10.40
N ALA A 217 1.40 11.71 11.56
CA ALA A 217 2.08 12.79 12.27
C ALA A 217 3.29 13.34 11.47
N PRO A 218 3.66 14.62 11.67
CA PRO A 218 3.07 15.59 12.59
C PRO A 218 1.71 16.08 12.10
N LEU A 219 0.82 16.33 13.06
CA LEU A 219 -0.55 16.75 12.77
C LEU A 219 -0.61 18.21 12.33
N GLN A 220 -0.87 18.43 11.06
CA GLN A 220 -0.97 19.75 10.45
C GLN A 220 -2.08 19.71 9.40
N ALA A 221 -3.03 20.62 9.49
CA ALA A 221 -4.12 20.76 8.53
C ALA A 221 -4.39 22.23 8.17
N PRO A 222 -4.88 22.52 6.96
CA PRO A 222 -5.34 23.86 6.61
C PRO A 222 -6.51 24.31 7.48
N ARG A 223 -6.59 25.62 7.73
CA ARG A 223 -7.62 26.20 8.62
C ARG A 223 -9.05 25.84 8.18
N GLU A 224 -9.32 25.83 6.90
CA GLU A 224 -10.61 25.48 6.32
C GLU A 224 -11.10 24.08 6.71
N TYR A 225 -10.17 23.11 6.86
CA TYR A 225 -10.50 21.77 7.35
C TYR A 225 -10.63 21.73 8.87
N LEU A 226 -9.79 22.45 9.62
CA LEU A 226 -9.92 22.58 11.08
C LEU A 226 -11.28 23.18 11.46
N ASP A 227 -11.78 24.15 10.68
CA ASP A 227 -13.05 24.81 10.91
C ASP A 227 -14.27 23.89 10.74
N ARG A 228 -14.13 22.77 10.02
CA ARG A 228 -15.17 21.73 9.89
C ARG A 228 -15.43 20.96 11.20
N TYR A 229 -14.48 21.03 12.15
CA TYR A 229 -14.47 20.25 13.41
C TYR A 229 -14.33 21.13 14.65
N ARG A 230 -14.96 22.32 14.64
CA ARG A 230 -14.88 23.30 15.76
C ARG A 230 -15.37 22.72 17.08
N ASP A 231 -16.32 21.79 17.01
CA ASP A 231 -16.96 21.16 18.17
C ASP A 231 -16.09 20.08 18.82
N VAL A 232 -15.02 19.63 18.14
CA VAL A 232 -14.04 18.68 18.69
C VAL A 232 -13.08 19.44 19.59
N THR A 233 -13.16 19.20 20.90
CA THR A 233 -12.41 19.94 21.91
C THR A 233 -10.93 19.54 21.97
N GLU A 234 -10.59 18.29 21.69
CA GLU A 234 -9.22 17.79 21.67
C GLU A 234 -8.51 18.25 20.38
N GLN A 235 -7.53 19.15 20.53
CA GLN A 235 -6.86 19.78 19.39
C GLN A 235 -6.20 18.77 18.45
N GLU A 236 -5.53 17.75 18.99
CA GLU A 236 -4.85 16.74 18.18
C GLU A 236 -5.87 15.93 17.38
N ARG A 237 -6.95 15.46 17.99
CA ARG A 237 -8.02 14.73 17.32
C ARG A 237 -8.73 15.59 16.28
N ARG A 238 -9.01 16.84 16.60
CA ARG A 238 -9.54 17.82 15.65
C ARG A 238 -8.65 17.97 14.42
N THR A 239 -7.33 18.09 14.63
CA THR A 239 -6.37 18.24 13.54
C THR A 239 -6.31 16.97 12.70
N TYR A 240 -6.30 15.80 13.34
CA TYR A 240 -6.32 14.51 12.67
C TYR A 240 -7.57 14.35 11.77
N TYR A 241 -8.77 14.63 12.28
CA TYR A 241 -10.00 14.59 11.49
C TYR A 241 -9.98 15.58 10.32
N ALA A 242 -9.40 16.73 10.51
CA ALA A 242 -9.18 17.71 9.45
C ALA A 242 -8.26 17.18 8.36
N MET A 243 -7.19 16.45 8.73
CA MET A 243 -6.29 15.78 7.80
C MET A 243 -6.97 14.65 7.04
N VAL A 244 -7.80 13.85 7.71
CA VAL A 244 -8.60 12.77 7.08
C VAL A 244 -9.57 13.36 6.05
N SER A 245 -10.28 14.45 6.39
CA SER A 245 -11.16 15.12 5.43
C SER A 245 -10.42 15.75 4.25
N ALA A 246 -9.21 16.26 4.47
CA ALA A 246 -8.37 16.76 3.37
C ALA A 246 -7.90 15.62 2.44
N LEU A 247 -7.61 14.46 3.00
CA LEU A 247 -7.31 13.24 2.24
C LEU A 247 -8.53 12.80 1.41
N ASP A 248 -9.71 12.79 2.01
CA ASP A 248 -10.95 12.42 1.31
C ASP A 248 -11.26 13.36 0.14
N ASP A 249 -11.15 14.69 0.34
CA ASP A 249 -11.31 15.68 -0.74
C ASP A 249 -10.25 15.51 -1.84
N ALA A 250 -9.03 15.11 -1.46
CA ALA A 250 -7.95 14.80 -2.39
C ALA A 250 -8.29 13.57 -3.26
N VAL A 251 -8.84 12.51 -2.68
CA VAL A 251 -9.35 11.33 -3.41
C VAL A 251 -10.48 11.75 -4.36
N GLY A 252 -11.43 12.56 -3.90
CA GLY A 252 -12.51 13.09 -4.72
C GLY A 252 -12.02 13.90 -5.92
N THR A 253 -10.94 14.67 -5.73
CA THR A 253 -10.28 15.43 -6.81
C THR A 253 -9.74 14.51 -7.91
N ILE A 254 -9.11 13.40 -7.54
CA ILE A 254 -8.56 12.40 -8.49
C ILE A 254 -9.70 11.73 -9.25
N VAL A 255 -10.73 11.24 -8.57
CA VAL A 255 -11.90 10.59 -9.20
C VAL A 255 -12.60 11.54 -10.16
N SER A 256 -12.81 12.80 -9.76
CA SER A 256 -13.40 13.83 -10.63
C SER A 256 -12.54 14.11 -11.88
N ALA A 257 -11.22 14.06 -11.76
CA ALA A 257 -10.34 14.22 -12.91
C ALA A 257 -10.43 13.04 -13.89
N LEU A 258 -10.50 11.81 -13.38
CA LEU A 258 -10.71 10.59 -14.19
C LEU A 258 -12.04 10.64 -14.94
N ASP A 259 -13.12 11.02 -14.24
CA ASP A 259 -14.45 11.16 -14.82
C ASP A 259 -14.47 12.22 -15.93
N LYS A 260 -14.00 13.44 -15.65
CA LYS A 260 -13.89 14.53 -16.64
C LYS A 260 -13.06 14.17 -17.87
N LYS A 261 -12.04 13.33 -17.72
CA LYS A 261 -11.20 12.85 -18.81
C LYS A 261 -11.84 11.69 -19.57
N GLY A 262 -12.93 11.10 -19.05
CA GLY A 262 -13.59 9.92 -19.62
C GLY A 262 -12.81 8.62 -19.38
N LEU A 263 -11.95 8.56 -18.34
CA LEU A 263 -11.15 7.38 -18.00
C LEU A 263 -11.79 6.52 -16.92
N TRP A 264 -12.75 7.07 -16.14
CA TRP A 264 -13.32 6.39 -14.97
C TRP A 264 -13.94 5.03 -15.31
N GLU A 265 -14.67 4.93 -16.42
CA GLU A 265 -15.35 3.70 -16.85
C GLU A 265 -14.39 2.53 -17.15
N ASN A 266 -13.11 2.81 -17.45
CA ASN A 266 -12.09 1.79 -17.64
C ASN A 266 -10.98 1.90 -16.59
N THR A 267 -11.33 2.26 -15.35
CA THR A 267 -10.37 2.39 -14.24
C THR A 267 -10.66 1.38 -13.15
N VAL A 268 -9.60 0.79 -12.60
CA VAL A 268 -9.60 0.11 -11.32
C VAL A 268 -8.87 0.99 -10.32
N LEU A 269 -9.57 1.43 -9.28
CA LEU A 269 -9.04 2.19 -8.17
C LEU A 269 -8.93 1.29 -6.95
N VAL A 270 -7.75 1.27 -6.32
CA VAL A 270 -7.51 0.64 -5.02
C VAL A 270 -7.10 1.72 -4.04
N PHE A 271 -7.73 1.74 -2.87
CA PHE A 271 -7.37 2.61 -1.75
C PHE A 271 -7.13 1.79 -0.50
N HIS A 272 -6.06 2.05 0.23
CA HIS A 272 -5.87 1.52 1.59
C HIS A 272 -4.89 2.36 2.41
N SER A 273 -4.83 2.11 3.73
CA SER A 273 -3.77 2.64 4.59
C SER A 273 -2.52 1.76 4.54
N ASP A 274 -1.34 2.36 4.67
CA ASP A 274 -0.07 1.60 4.67
C ASP A 274 0.20 0.84 5.99
N ASN A 275 -0.44 1.23 7.06
CA ASN A 275 -0.53 0.53 8.35
C ASN A 275 -1.73 1.08 9.14
N GLY A 276 -2.05 0.50 10.27
CA GLY A 276 -3.09 1.03 11.13
C GLY A 276 -2.73 2.39 11.72
N GLY A 277 -3.74 3.13 12.13
CA GLY A 277 -3.56 4.46 12.71
C GLY A 277 -2.63 4.44 13.93
N ALA A 278 -1.92 5.55 14.13
CA ALA A 278 -1.01 5.71 15.25
C ALA A 278 -1.78 5.88 16.57
N VAL A 279 -1.58 4.93 17.47
CA VAL A 279 -2.16 4.91 18.83
C VAL A 279 -1.08 4.54 19.83
N ARG A 280 -1.32 4.81 21.13
CA ARG A 280 -0.43 4.31 22.17
C ARG A 280 -0.54 2.79 22.26
N ASN A 281 0.44 2.09 21.76
CA ASN A 281 0.49 0.64 21.78
C ASN A 281 0.74 0.10 23.19
N LYS A 282 0.24 -1.13 23.46
CA LYS A 282 0.48 -1.86 24.70
C LYS A 282 1.99 -2.09 24.96
N TYR A 283 2.77 -2.20 23.89
CA TYR A 283 4.21 -2.39 23.94
C TYR A 283 4.91 -1.32 23.07
N PRO A 284 6.10 -0.81 23.50
CA PRO A 284 6.88 0.13 22.72
C PRO A 284 7.23 -0.44 21.35
N THR A 285 7.06 0.35 20.30
CA THR A 285 7.31 -0.04 18.90
C THR A 285 8.60 0.57 18.32
N GLY A 286 9.30 1.40 19.10
CA GLY A 286 10.54 2.06 18.69
C GLY A 286 10.37 3.39 17.93
N ASP A 287 9.15 3.76 17.56
CA ASP A 287 8.87 4.97 16.76
C ASP A 287 8.66 6.27 17.57
N GLY A 288 9.09 6.27 18.85
CA GLY A 288 8.93 7.42 19.75
C GLY A 288 7.57 7.50 20.43
N ASP A 289 7.39 8.48 21.29
CA ASP A 289 6.13 8.72 21.98
C ASP A 289 5.06 9.19 20.99
N VAL A 290 4.10 8.33 20.69
CA VAL A 290 2.86 8.74 20.03
C VAL A 290 1.99 9.41 21.09
N PRO A 291 1.65 10.70 20.95
CA PRO A 291 0.71 11.34 21.85
C PRO A 291 -0.63 10.60 21.78
N ARG A 292 -1.33 10.54 22.88
CA ARG A 292 -2.69 10.02 23.10
C ARG A 292 -3.44 9.47 21.88
N LYS A 293 -4.41 8.58 22.07
CA LYS A 293 -5.24 7.96 21.01
C LYS A 293 -5.83 9.02 20.06
N VAL A 294 -5.10 9.33 18.97
CA VAL A 294 -5.52 10.30 17.97
C VAL A 294 -6.31 9.61 16.87
N ALA A 295 -5.80 8.47 16.38
CA ALA A 295 -6.49 7.58 15.45
C ALA A 295 -7.36 6.56 16.20
N ASP A 296 -8.34 5.99 15.51
CA ASP A 296 -9.20 4.92 16.02
C ASP A 296 -9.11 3.67 15.13
N ASN A 297 -8.51 2.60 15.66
CA ASN A 297 -8.42 1.30 14.99
C ASN A 297 -9.53 0.33 15.47
N GLY A 298 -10.47 0.79 16.30
CA GLY A 298 -11.53 -0.07 16.83
C GLY A 298 -12.32 -0.81 15.77
N PRO A 299 -12.71 -2.06 16.03
CA PRO A 299 -12.59 -2.78 17.31
C PRO A 299 -11.20 -3.41 17.56
N PHE A 300 -10.23 -3.24 16.69
CA PHE A 300 -8.95 -3.96 16.71
C PHE A 300 -7.98 -3.38 17.73
N ALA A 301 -7.14 -4.29 18.29
CA ALA A 301 -6.14 -3.93 19.28
C ALA A 301 -4.95 -3.20 18.67
N ASN A 302 -4.40 -2.25 19.42
CA ASN A 302 -3.17 -1.52 19.08
C ASN A 302 -3.24 -0.75 17.74
N GLY A 303 -2.11 -0.41 17.16
CA GLY A 303 -1.97 0.31 15.91
C GLY A 303 -0.55 0.27 15.39
N ARG A 304 -0.17 1.22 14.56
CA ARG A 304 1.12 1.30 13.87
C ARG A 304 2.26 0.72 14.67
N GLY A 305 3.08 -0.09 14.05
CA GLY A 305 4.26 -0.72 14.63
C GLY A 305 3.99 -1.98 15.46
N ALA A 306 2.74 -2.27 15.89
CA ALA A 306 2.38 -3.51 16.57
C ALA A 306 2.15 -4.66 15.58
N LEU A 307 2.05 -5.91 16.11
CA LEU A 307 1.70 -7.08 15.28
C LEU A 307 0.22 -7.48 15.40
N HIS A 308 -0.57 -6.68 16.13
CA HIS A 308 -1.99 -6.90 16.37
C HIS A 308 -2.85 -6.41 15.21
N GLU A 309 -4.12 -6.87 15.16
CA GLU A 309 -5.05 -6.54 14.07
C GLU A 309 -5.12 -5.04 13.79
N GLY A 310 -5.16 -4.18 14.81
CA GLY A 310 -5.25 -2.73 14.64
C GLY A 310 -4.04 -2.08 13.97
N ALA A 311 -2.91 -2.79 13.83
CA ALA A 311 -1.74 -2.31 13.12
C ALA A 311 -1.71 -2.76 11.66
N ILE A 312 -2.28 -3.93 11.37
CA ILE A 312 -2.04 -4.65 10.11
C ILE A 312 -3.30 -4.90 9.29
N ARG A 313 -4.46 -4.90 9.91
CA ARG A 313 -5.76 -4.96 9.23
C ARG A 313 -6.28 -3.55 9.05
N VAL A 314 -6.26 -3.07 7.83
CA VAL A 314 -6.41 -1.65 7.54
C VAL A 314 -7.66 -1.33 6.74
N VAL A 315 -8.07 -0.05 6.77
CA VAL A 315 -9.04 0.50 5.84
C VAL A 315 -8.60 0.17 4.41
N ALA A 316 -9.48 -0.50 3.65
CA ALA A 316 -9.20 -0.80 2.25
C ALA A 316 -10.50 -0.92 1.44
N LEU A 317 -10.47 -0.45 0.20
CA LEU A 317 -11.53 -0.62 -0.78
C LEU A 317 -10.96 -0.74 -2.19
N ALA A 318 -11.75 -1.31 -3.09
CA ALA A 318 -11.49 -1.30 -4.51
C ALA A 318 -12.75 -0.89 -5.26
N ALA A 319 -12.61 -0.04 -6.28
CA ALA A 319 -13.73 0.43 -7.11
C ALA A 319 -13.34 0.39 -8.59
N GLY A 320 -14.30 0.03 -9.44
CA GLY A 320 -14.07 -0.03 -10.89
C GLY A 320 -15.37 -0.37 -11.60
N PRO A 321 -15.98 0.61 -12.30
CA PRO A 321 -17.28 0.41 -12.96
C PRO A 321 -17.26 -0.82 -13.88
N GLY A 322 -18.30 -1.67 -13.74
CA GLY A 322 -18.45 -2.89 -14.56
C GLY A 322 -17.36 -3.98 -14.36
N ARG A 323 -16.38 -3.76 -13.47
CA ARG A 323 -15.29 -4.70 -13.17
C ARG A 323 -15.32 -5.23 -11.75
N ILE A 324 -15.84 -4.44 -10.80
CA ILE A 324 -15.90 -4.78 -9.38
C ILE A 324 -17.36 -4.67 -8.94
N GLU A 325 -17.89 -5.74 -8.41
CA GLU A 325 -19.25 -5.80 -7.86
C GLU A 325 -19.29 -5.07 -6.50
N PRO A 326 -20.28 -4.20 -6.27
CA PRO A 326 -20.44 -3.57 -4.97
C PRO A 326 -20.71 -4.61 -3.88
N GLY A 327 -19.99 -4.52 -2.76
CA GLY A 327 -20.20 -5.45 -1.66
C GLY A 327 -19.10 -5.44 -0.60
N VAL A 328 -19.18 -6.44 0.28
CA VAL A 328 -18.21 -6.66 1.36
C VAL A 328 -17.40 -7.90 1.04
N VAL A 329 -16.09 -7.75 0.93
CA VAL A 329 -15.15 -8.85 0.74
C VAL A 329 -14.53 -9.20 2.09
N THR A 330 -14.80 -10.43 2.55
CA THR A 330 -14.30 -10.97 3.81
C THR A 330 -13.15 -11.96 3.64
N GLU A 331 -12.69 -12.16 2.40
CA GLU A 331 -11.51 -12.94 2.09
C GLU A 331 -10.25 -12.24 2.56
N ARG A 332 -9.24 -13.03 2.99
CA ARG A 332 -7.94 -12.47 3.37
C ARG A 332 -7.15 -12.08 2.15
N ILE A 333 -6.79 -10.82 2.11
CA ILE A 333 -5.95 -10.23 1.07
C ILE A 333 -4.73 -9.61 1.77
N HIS A 334 -3.54 -9.93 1.31
CA HIS A 334 -2.31 -9.29 1.76
C HIS A 334 -1.81 -8.30 0.71
N VAL A 335 -1.15 -7.25 1.12
CA VAL A 335 -0.62 -6.21 0.21
C VAL A 335 0.30 -6.77 -0.87
N THR A 336 1.03 -7.87 -0.61
CA THR A 336 1.84 -8.57 -1.63
C THR A 336 1.00 -9.14 -2.78
N ASP A 337 -0.27 -9.48 -2.54
CA ASP A 337 -1.17 -10.08 -3.52
C ASP A 337 -1.51 -9.11 -4.66
N LEU A 338 -1.41 -7.80 -4.38
CA LEU A 338 -1.73 -6.79 -5.37
C LEU A 338 -0.72 -6.74 -6.52
N TYR A 339 0.53 -7.14 -6.28
CA TYR A 339 1.52 -7.23 -7.36
C TYR A 339 1.08 -8.21 -8.47
N PRO A 340 0.89 -9.53 -8.23
CA PRO A 340 0.45 -10.45 -9.26
C PRO A 340 -0.97 -10.13 -9.77
N THR A 341 -1.88 -9.67 -8.90
CA THR A 341 -3.25 -9.30 -9.27
C THR A 341 -3.29 -8.15 -10.28
N LEU A 342 -2.55 -7.08 -10.04
CA LEU A 342 -2.51 -5.93 -10.95
C LEU A 342 -1.78 -6.26 -12.27
N LEU A 343 -0.78 -7.14 -12.23
CA LEU A 343 -0.15 -7.63 -13.46
C LEU A 343 -1.09 -8.51 -14.29
N ALA A 344 -1.86 -9.39 -13.66
CA ALA A 344 -2.87 -10.18 -14.34
C ALA A 344 -3.93 -9.29 -15.01
N LEU A 345 -4.42 -8.25 -14.31
CA LEU A 345 -5.31 -7.23 -14.87
C LEU A 345 -4.73 -6.48 -16.06
N ALA A 346 -3.43 -6.23 -16.03
CA ALA A 346 -2.70 -5.59 -17.11
C ALA A 346 -2.48 -6.51 -18.33
N GLY A 347 -2.87 -7.79 -18.23
CA GLY A 347 -2.56 -8.79 -19.24
C GLY A 347 -1.07 -9.11 -19.33
N ALA A 348 -0.29 -8.70 -18.33
CA ALA A 348 1.13 -9.00 -18.26
C ALA A 348 1.34 -10.45 -17.85
N ARG A 349 2.19 -11.16 -18.58
CA ARG A 349 2.58 -12.50 -18.18
C ARG A 349 3.65 -12.41 -17.09
N LEU A 350 3.41 -13.08 -16.00
CA LEU A 350 4.44 -13.47 -15.04
C LEU A 350 5.21 -14.65 -15.65
N ASP A 351 5.98 -14.41 -16.72
CA ASP A 351 6.83 -15.47 -17.20
C ASP A 351 7.99 -15.68 -16.21
N ARG A 352 8.36 -16.95 -16.04
CA ARG A 352 9.41 -17.33 -15.08
C ARG A 352 10.80 -16.78 -15.48
N GLU A 353 10.98 -16.38 -16.73
CA GLU A 353 12.23 -15.85 -17.25
C GLU A 353 12.40 -14.36 -16.89
N SER A 354 11.31 -13.59 -16.83
CA SER A 354 11.35 -12.17 -16.45
C SER A 354 11.29 -11.92 -14.94
N GLN A 355 10.91 -12.94 -14.15
CA GLN A 355 10.83 -12.87 -12.68
C GLN A 355 11.96 -13.68 -12.06
N VAL A 356 13.03 -13.03 -11.66
CA VAL A 356 14.22 -13.68 -11.09
C VAL A 356 13.94 -14.29 -9.71
N LYS A 357 13.01 -13.72 -8.94
CA LYS A 357 12.70 -14.12 -7.57
C LYS A 357 11.23 -14.50 -7.41
N PRO A 358 10.91 -15.59 -6.69
CA PRO A 358 9.54 -16.03 -6.49
C PRO A 358 8.73 -14.99 -5.68
N LEU A 359 7.45 -14.84 -6.05
CA LEU A 359 6.51 -13.99 -5.34
C LEU A 359 5.94 -14.69 -4.10
N ASP A 360 5.65 -13.92 -3.07
CA ASP A 360 4.82 -14.34 -1.91
C ASP A 360 3.34 -13.97 -2.12
N GLY A 361 3.09 -13.04 -3.02
CA GLY A 361 1.75 -12.63 -3.43
C GLY A 361 1.08 -13.67 -4.33
N MET A 362 -0.25 -13.67 -4.27
CA MET A 362 -1.15 -14.52 -5.06
C MET A 362 -2.12 -13.64 -5.84
N ASP A 363 -2.56 -14.07 -7.02
CA ASP A 363 -3.65 -13.36 -7.70
C ASP A 363 -4.96 -13.57 -6.95
N VAL A 364 -5.55 -12.46 -6.52
CA VAL A 364 -6.78 -12.41 -5.73
C VAL A 364 -7.88 -11.60 -6.43
N TRP A 365 -7.77 -11.42 -7.76
CA TRP A 365 -8.72 -10.60 -8.50
C TRP A 365 -10.17 -11.05 -8.32
N ASP A 366 -10.44 -12.34 -8.42
CA ASP A 366 -11.81 -12.88 -8.25
C ASP A 366 -12.37 -12.61 -6.86
N ALA A 367 -11.54 -12.62 -5.83
CA ALA A 367 -11.97 -12.27 -4.48
C ALA A 367 -12.29 -10.77 -4.37
N ILE A 368 -11.47 -9.89 -4.95
CA ILE A 368 -11.71 -8.44 -4.95
C ILE A 368 -12.94 -8.09 -5.80
N ALA A 369 -13.04 -8.64 -7.00
CA ALA A 369 -14.04 -8.23 -7.98
C ALA A 369 -15.43 -8.81 -7.73
N GLN A 370 -15.52 -10.02 -7.16
CA GLN A 370 -16.76 -10.80 -7.07
C GLN A 370 -17.01 -11.42 -5.69
N GLY A 371 -16.14 -11.16 -4.70
CA GLY A 371 -16.26 -11.76 -3.36
C GLY A 371 -16.07 -13.30 -3.34
N LYS A 372 -15.48 -13.87 -4.39
CA LYS A 372 -15.22 -15.33 -4.44
C LYS A 372 -14.15 -15.76 -3.44
N PRO A 373 -14.13 -17.03 -3.02
CA PRO A 373 -13.09 -17.54 -2.14
C PRO A 373 -11.68 -17.28 -2.67
N GLY A 374 -10.84 -16.67 -1.83
CA GLY A 374 -9.45 -16.38 -2.16
C GLY A 374 -8.50 -17.58 -1.99
N PRO A 375 -7.34 -17.57 -2.67
CA PRO A 375 -6.36 -18.65 -2.59
C PRO A 375 -5.57 -18.67 -1.28
N ARG A 376 -5.54 -17.53 -0.52
CA ARG A 376 -4.68 -17.36 0.64
C ARG A 376 -5.18 -18.11 1.87
N LYS A 377 -4.44 -19.14 2.30
CA LYS A 377 -4.75 -19.94 3.49
C LYS A 377 -3.94 -19.50 4.72
N GLU A 378 -2.77 -18.92 4.49
CA GLU A 378 -1.82 -18.47 5.49
C GLU A 378 -1.36 -17.06 5.17
N LEU A 379 -1.07 -16.27 6.19
CA LEU A 379 -0.58 -14.91 6.05
C LEU A 379 0.56 -14.68 7.04
N LEU A 380 1.76 -14.43 6.52
CA LEU A 380 2.86 -13.92 7.33
C LEU A 380 2.63 -12.44 7.60
N VAL A 381 2.42 -12.09 8.88
CA VAL A 381 2.26 -10.69 9.29
C VAL A 381 3.59 -9.96 9.21
N ASN A 382 4.61 -10.53 9.84
CA ASN A 382 6.00 -10.08 9.76
C ASN A 382 6.94 -11.08 10.46
N VAL A 383 8.23 -11.02 10.13
CA VAL A 383 9.32 -11.63 10.88
C VAL A 383 10.45 -10.62 10.99
N GLU A 384 10.86 -10.36 12.21
CA GLU A 384 11.97 -9.47 12.58
C GLU A 384 12.90 -10.22 13.56
N GLU A 385 14.03 -9.65 13.89
CA GLU A 385 15.03 -10.25 14.78
C GLU A 385 14.50 -10.53 16.20
N PHE A 386 13.47 -9.79 16.64
CA PHE A 386 12.98 -9.87 18.02
C PHE A 386 11.51 -10.24 18.15
N ARG A 387 10.78 -10.34 17.04
CA ARG A 387 9.36 -10.65 17.03
C ARG A 387 8.89 -11.12 15.67
N GLY A 388 7.80 -11.86 15.66
CA GLY A 388 7.14 -12.29 14.45
C GLY A 388 5.70 -12.63 14.69
N ALA A 389 4.90 -12.67 13.62
CA ALA A 389 3.51 -13.11 13.71
C ALA A 389 3.05 -13.78 12.42
N LEU A 390 2.18 -14.79 12.61
CA LEU A 390 1.61 -15.61 11.56
C LEU A 390 0.12 -15.81 11.79
N ILE A 391 -0.66 -15.75 10.72
CA ILE A 391 -2.08 -16.12 10.73
C ILE A 391 -2.25 -17.39 9.92
N THR A 392 -2.82 -18.45 10.54
CA THR A 392 -3.17 -19.72 9.86
C THR A 392 -4.60 -20.11 10.23
N GLY A 393 -5.47 -20.31 9.25
CA GLY A 393 -6.89 -20.47 9.53
C GLY A 393 -7.44 -19.27 10.32
N ASN A 394 -8.12 -19.48 11.43
CA ASN A 394 -8.66 -18.41 12.27
C ASN A 394 -7.72 -18.00 13.41
N TRP A 395 -6.53 -18.60 13.46
CA TRP A 395 -5.59 -18.39 14.56
C TRP A 395 -4.45 -17.46 14.16
N LYS A 396 -4.09 -16.60 15.09
CA LYS A 396 -2.95 -15.70 14.99
C LYS A 396 -2.00 -15.92 16.15
N LEU A 397 -0.76 -16.27 15.82
CA LEU A 397 0.35 -16.36 16.77
C LEU A 397 1.20 -15.11 16.67
N ILE A 398 1.49 -14.47 17.80
CA ILE A 398 2.49 -13.40 17.93
C ILE A 398 3.58 -13.90 18.87
N VAL A 399 4.83 -13.76 18.45
CA VAL A 399 6.02 -14.17 19.19
C VAL A 399 6.90 -12.97 19.46
N TYR A 400 7.29 -12.82 20.73
CA TYR A 400 8.34 -11.88 21.16
C TYR A 400 9.51 -12.71 21.66
N ALA A 401 10.65 -12.65 20.97
CA ALA A 401 11.83 -13.47 21.20
C ALA A 401 12.69 -13.06 22.41
N PRO A 402 12.71 -11.79 22.92
CA PRO A 402 13.50 -11.45 24.11
C PRO A 402 13.15 -12.34 25.30
N LEU A 403 14.20 -12.78 26.00
CA LEU A 403 14.07 -13.72 27.12
C LEU A 403 13.46 -13.07 28.38
N PRO A 404 12.51 -13.75 29.06
CA PRO A 404 11.85 -14.97 28.63
C PRO A 404 10.95 -14.71 27.40
N ALA A 405 10.95 -15.62 26.43
CA ALA A 405 10.11 -15.49 25.24
C ALA A 405 8.63 -15.45 25.63
N ARG A 406 7.85 -14.60 24.94
CA ARG A 406 6.43 -14.43 25.17
C ARG A 406 5.65 -14.79 23.92
N TYR A 407 4.56 -15.51 24.12
CA TYR A 407 3.66 -15.94 23.07
C TYR A 407 2.25 -15.39 23.33
N GLU A 408 1.64 -14.91 22.25
CA GLU A 408 0.23 -14.52 22.25
C GLU A 408 -0.46 -15.31 21.13
N LEU A 409 -1.56 -16.00 21.46
CA LEU A 409 -2.34 -16.79 20.52
C LEU A 409 -3.80 -16.38 20.60
N TYR A 410 -4.35 -15.92 19.47
CA TYR A 410 -5.72 -15.43 19.38
C TYR A 410 -6.52 -16.17 18.31
N ASN A 411 -7.80 -16.45 18.56
CA ASN A 411 -8.74 -16.81 17.51
C ASN A 411 -9.37 -15.51 16.97
N ILE A 412 -8.76 -14.91 15.98
CA ILE A 412 -9.15 -13.59 15.44
C ILE A 412 -10.50 -13.56 14.72
N GLN A 413 -11.19 -14.70 14.56
CA GLN A 413 -12.56 -14.72 14.08
C GLN A 413 -13.55 -14.48 15.22
N ASP A 414 -13.31 -15.09 16.39
CA ASP A 414 -14.19 -14.99 17.55
C ASP A 414 -13.79 -13.82 18.45
N ASP A 415 -12.49 -13.46 18.43
CA ASP A 415 -11.86 -12.41 19.23
C ASP A 415 -11.00 -11.49 18.31
N PRO A 416 -11.64 -10.67 17.48
CA PRO A 416 -10.91 -9.74 16.60
C PRO A 416 -10.22 -8.59 17.34
N SER A 417 -10.58 -8.35 18.61
CA SER A 417 -9.95 -7.38 19.50
C SER A 417 -8.73 -7.91 20.26
N GLU A 418 -8.41 -9.22 20.13
CA GLU A 418 -7.22 -9.85 20.69
C GLU A 418 -7.09 -9.66 22.22
N GLU A 419 -8.21 -9.90 22.92
CA GLU A 419 -8.30 -9.75 24.38
C GLU A 419 -8.06 -11.07 25.13
N ASP A 420 -8.39 -12.22 24.52
CA ASP A 420 -8.28 -13.55 25.10
C ASP A 420 -7.06 -14.31 24.59
N ASN A 421 -5.89 -14.09 25.22
CA ASN A 421 -4.67 -14.83 24.89
C ASN A 421 -4.81 -16.31 25.32
N ARG A 422 -4.81 -17.22 24.33
CA ARG A 422 -4.98 -18.67 24.52
C ARG A 422 -3.67 -19.45 24.48
N ALA A 423 -2.51 -18.80 24.45
CA ALA A 423 -1.22 -19.48 24.30
C ALA A 423 -0.98 -20.60 25.34
N GLU A 424 -1.33 -20.35 26.60
CA GLU A 424 -1.18 -21.34 27.68
C GLU A 424 -2.21 -22.49 27.59
N ARG A 425 -3.39 -22.23 27.01
CA ARG A 425 -4.47 -23.22 26.85
C ARG A 425 -4.34 -24.07 25.60
N GLU A 426 -3.59 -23.61 24.61
CA GLU A 426 -3.42 -24.24 23.28
C GLU A 426 -1.93 -24.46 22.94
N PRO A 427 -1.14 -25.14 23.81
CA PRO A 427 0.31 -25.21 23.65
C PRO A 427 0.74 -25.96 22.39
N LEU A 428 -0.01 -26.96 21.94
CA LEU A 428 0.27 -27.70 20.71
C LEU A 428 0.13 -26.80 19.48
N ARG A 429 -0.91 -25.97 19.44
CA ARG A 429 -1.13 -25.02 18.36
C ARG A 429 -0.03 -23.96 18.31
N VAL A 430 0.41 -23.46 19.49
CA VAL A 430 1.57 -22.57 19.57
C VAL A 430 2.80 -23.21 18.95
N GLN A 431 3.09 -24.51 19.28
CA GLN A 431 4.23 -25.21 18.72
C GLN A 431 4.15 -25.40 17.20
N GLU A 432 2.99 -25.79 16.67
CA GLU A 432 2.76 -25.95 15.23
C GLU A 432 2.97 -24.62 14.48
N MET A 433 2.34 -23.55 14.96
CA MET A 433 2.45 -22.23 14.34
C MET A 433 3.86 -21.62 14.50
N LEU A 434 4.53 -21.88 15.64
CA LEU A 434 5.91 -21.45 15.86
C LEU A 434 6.88 -22.18 14.91
N ALA A 435 6.70 -23.49 14.72
CA ALA A 435 7.50 -24.25 13.75
C ALA A 435 7.37 -23.64 12.35
N ARG A 436 6.14 -23.31 11.93
CA ARG A 436 5.88 -22.66 10.65
C ARG A 436 6.47 -21.26 10.55
N LEU A 437 6.36 -20.44 11.62
CA LEU A 437 6.96 -19.12 11.68
C LEU A 437 8.51 -19.17 11.57
N ASN A 438 9.12 -20.18 12.19
CA ASN A 438 10.56 -20.42 12.12
C ASN A 438 11.03 -20.77 10.70
N GLU A 439 10.24 -21.47 9.89
CA GLU A 439 10.55 -21.71 8.46
C GLU A 439 10.71 -20.38 7.72
N TYR A 440 9.82 -19.42 7.95
CA TYR A 440 9.98 -18.06 7.40
C TYR A 440 11.21 -17.35 7.97
N ALA A 441 11.49 -17.49 9.27
CA ALA A 441 12.62 -16.85 9.91
C ALA A 441 13.97 -17.33 9.34
N TRP A 442 14.07 -18.58 8.89
CA TRP A 442 15.29 -19.10 8.22
C TRP A 442 15.56 -18.44 6.85
N GLU A 443 14.54 -17.88 6.23
CA GLU A 443 14.67 -17.16 4.96
C GLU A 443 14.87 -15.65 5.15
N MET A 444 14.93 -15.17 6.41
CA MET A 444 15.04 -13.76 6.74
C MET A 444 16.44 -13.23 6.44
N ALA A 445 16.52 -12.18 5.64
CA ALA A 445 17.72 -11.40 5.47
C ALA A 445 17.97 -10.49 6.69
N PRO A 446 19.22 -10.19 7.06
CA PRO A 446 19.53 -9.24 8.13
C PRO A 446 18.87 -7.88 7.88
N SER A 447 18.31 -7.27 8.93
CA SER A 447 17.66 -5.97 8.84
C SER A 447 18.64 -4.87 8.43
N LEU A 448 18.34 -4.21 7.33
CA LEU A 448 19.13 -3.05 6.87
C LEU A 448 19.00 -1.88 7.83
N TYR A 449 17.84 -1.71 8.47
CA TYR A 449 17.62 -0.69 9.50
C TYR A 449 18.53 -0.91 10.71
N LEU A 450 18.59 -2.13 11.24
CA LEU A 450 19.45 -2.43 12.39
C LEU A 450 20.94 -2.32 12.05
N ALA A 451 21.32 -2.70 10.84
CA ALA A 451 22.69 -2.51 10.35
C ALA A 451 23.07 -1.02 10.25
N ASP A 452 22.17 -0.17 9.76
CA ASP A 452 22.38 1.28 9.74
C ASP A 452 22.42 1.89 11.14
N LEU A 453 21.51 1.48 12.02
CA LEU A 453 21.47 1.94 13.41
C LEU A 453 22.78 1.59 14.15
N ALA A 454 23.32 0.40 13.91
CA ALA A 454 24.60 -0.03 14.50
C ALA A 454 25.77 0.81 13.96
N ARG A 455 25.74 1.23 12.69
CA ARG A 455 26.72 2.15 12.10
C ARG A 455 26.57 3.57 12.64
N ALA A 456 25.37 4.09 12.71
CA ALA A 456 25.09 5.43 13.21
C ALA A 456 25.52 5.65 14.67
N ARG A 457 25.41 4.62 15.52
CA ARG A 457 25.90 4.66 16.91
C ARG A 457 27.42 4.70 17.03
N LYS A 458 28.15 4.32 16.00
CA LYS A 458 29.62 4.30 16.01
C LYS A 458 30.26 5.57 15.46
N HIS A 459 29.52 6.32 14.66
CA HIS A 459 29.99 7.54 14.00
C HIS A 459 28.83 8.53 13.91
N ASP A 460 29.11 9.83 13.96
CA ASP A 460 28.16 10.86 13.54
C ASP A 460 27.85 10.62 12.06
N ALA A 461 26.75 9.92 11.82
CA ALA A 461 26.41 9.47 10.47
C ALA A 461 25.99 10.67 9.61
N PRO A 462 26.63 10.90 8.47
CA PRO A 462 26.21 11.95 7.56
C PRO A 462 24.82 11.61 7.00
N VAL A 463 23.99 12.63 6.81
CA VAL A 463 22.72 12.50 6.10
C VAL A 463 22.99 12.51 4.61
N PHE A 464 22.46 11.52 3.90
CA PHE A 464 22.63 11.39 2.45
C PHE A 464 21.36 11.76 1.71
N TRP A 465 21.51 12.65 0.73
CA TRP A 465 20.48 13.01 -0.24
C TRP A 465 21.06 12.91 -1.65
N GLY A 466 20.60 11.92 -2.40
CA GLY A 466 21.21 11.58 -3.67
C GLY A 466 22.63 11.04 -3.48
N GLU A 467 23.52 11.36 -4.38
CA GLU A 467 24.92 10.90 -4.35
C GLU A 467 25.85 11.76 -3.48
N ASN A 468 25.36 12.91 -3.00
CA ASN A 468 26.15 13.84 -2.21
C ASN A 468 25.78 13.77 -0.72
N PRO A 469 26.75 13.54 0.19
CA PRO A 469 26.51 13.68 1.61
C PRO A 469 26.20 15.15 1.93
N VAL A 470 25.10 15.39 2.62
CA VAL A 470 24.83 16.68 3.23
C VAL A 470 25.63 16.73 4.53
N ARG A 471 26.63 17.61 4.62
CA ARG A 471 27.33 17.83 5.88
C ARG A 471 26.40 18.59 6.82
N PRO A 472 26.37 18.23 8.13
CA PRO A 472 25.56 18.88 9.12
C PRO A 472 25.94 20.37 9.27
#